data_a722779a2ecaeb01534ca734403927fd
#
_entry.id   a722779a2ecaeb01534ca734403927fd
#
_cell.length_a   1.000
_cell.length_b   1.000
_cell.length_c   1.000
_cell.angle_alpha   90.00
_cell.angle_beta   90.00
_cell.angle_gamma   90.00
#
_symmetry.space_group_name_H-M   'P 1'
#
loop_
_entity.id
_entity.type
_entity.pdbx_description
1 polymer ?
#
loop_
_entity_poly.entity_id
_entity_poly.type
_entity_poly.pdbx_seq_one_letter_code
_entity_poly.pdbx_strand_id
1 'polypeptide(L)'
;NGQPRIIKEEISKKWDNGNLLIGSSCQNGEIFELAHTRSKKELFAAMSYYDYIELQPLDCYKNLLDRGSITDVEDLKWYLQFIYDTAKEAGKMVIASSDAHYVNPNEKRLRDVYINAKAIGNARHPLYIYNKQARKATSNPNQHLLTTDEMLKAFEWMGEDVAYEVVVENTNKLKLLTEPIFPIK
;
A
#
# COMPACT_ATOMS: atom_id res chain seq x y z
N ASN A 1 -7.41 20.51 10.58
CA ASN A 1 -6.17 19.71 10.48
C ASN A 1 -5.86 19.49 9.00
N GLY A 2 -5.17 20.49 8.38
CA GLY A 2 -4.85 20.42 6.96
C GLY A 2 -3.63 19.54 6.72
N GLN A 3 -3.84 18.29 6.30
CA GLN A 3 -2.77 17.61 5.59
C GLN A 3 -2.61 18.26 4.20
N PRO A 4 -1.38 18.52 3.74
CA PRO A 4 -1.17 19.03 2.39
C PRO A 4 -1.76 18.05 1.38
N ARG A 5 -2.53 18.56 0.43
CA ARG A 5 -3.15 17.77 -0.64
C ARG A 5 -2.86 18.44 -1.96
N ILE A 6 -2.51 17.65 -2.95
CA ILE A 6 -2.35 18.08 -4.34
C ILE A 6 -3.39 17.33 -5.16
N ILE A 7 -4.11 18.03 -6.00
CA ILE A 7 -5.08 17.40 -6.90
C ILE A 7 -4.36 16.74 -8.09
N LYS A 8 -4.94 15.67 -8.63
CA LYS A 8 -4.33 14.87 -9.71
C LYS A 8 -3.99 15.72 -10.94
N GLU A 9 -4.85 16.65 -11.31
CA GLU A 9 -4.64 17.55 -12.44
C GLU A 9 -3.41 18.45 -12.28
N GLU A 10 -3.11 18.88 -11.05
CA GLU A 10 -1.91 19.67 -10.79
C GLU A 10 -0.63 18.81 -10.88
N ILE A 11 -0.72 17.55 -10.46
CA ILE A 11 0.36 16.60 -10.63
C ILE A 11 0.61 16.37 -12.13
N SER A 12 -0.43 16.03 -12.88
CA SER A 12 -0.32 15.77 -14.32
C SER A 12 0.27 16.96 -15.08
N LYS A 13 -0.18 18.20 -14.80
CA LYS A 13 0.35 19.41 -15.44
C LYS A 13 1.83 19.66 -15.17
N LYS A 14 2.32 19.31 -13.99
CA LYS A 14 3.71 19.59 -13.60
C LYS A 14 4.69 18.50 -14.02
N TRP A 15 4.23 17.26 -14.14
CA TRP A 15 5.09 16.08 -14.34
C TRP A 15 4.71 15.26 -15.58
N ASP A 16 3.94 15.85 -16.51
CA ASP A 16 3.55 15.24 -17.81
C ASP A 16 4.74 15.14 -18.80
N ASN A 17 5.96 15.19 -18.30
CA ASN A 17 7.20 15.08 -19.08
C ASN A 17 7.88 13.70 -18.98
N GLY A 18 7.22 12.72 -18.40
CA GLY A 18 7.74 11.36 -18.23
C GLY A 18 8.82 11.21 -17.15
N ASN A 19 9.08 12.24 -16.33
CA ASN A 19 10.11 12.21 -15.28
C ASN A 19 9.58 11.77 -13.92
N LEU A 20 8.33 11.33 -13.83
CA LEU A 20 7.70 10.85 -12.60
C LEU A 20 6.94 9.56 -12.88
N LEU A 21 7.12 8.56 -12.04
CA LEU A 21 6.29 7.37 -11.98
C LEU A 21 5.36 7.46 -10.77
N ILE A 22 4.07 7.21 -10.98
CA ILE A 22 3.04 7.32 -9.95
C ILE A 22 2.51 5.92 -9.61
N GLY A 23 2.70 5.49 -8.37
CA GLY A 23 2.14 4.25 -7.82
C GLY A 23 0.79 4.45 -7.13
N SER A 24 0.01 3.37 -7.00
CA SER A 24 -1.34 3.41 -6.42
C SER A 24 -1.36 3.55 -4.89
N SER A 25 -0.20 3.44 -4.24
CA SER A 25 -0.08 3.49 -2.77
C SER A 25 -0.77 2.30 -2.04
N CYS A 26 -0.94 2.42 -0.72
CA CYS A 26 -1.37 1.36 0.20
C CYS A 26 -2.91 1.26 0.36
N GLN A 27 -3.35 0.54 1.40
CA GLN A 27 -4.76 0.40 1.79
C GLN A 27 -5.56 1.71 1.93
N ASN A 28 -4.87 2.84 2.07
CA ASN A 28 -5.50 4.17 2.12
C ASN A 28 -5.50 4.85 0.74
N GLY A 29 -5.02 4.17 -0.30
CA GLY A 29 -5.00 4.63 -1.68
C GLY A 29 -6.35 4.43 -2.39
N GLU A 30 -6.58 5.24 -3.42
CA GLU A 30 -7.82 5.21 -4.21
C GLU A 30 -8.12 3.83 -4.79
N ILE A 31 -7.11 3.11 -5.27
CA ILE A 31 -7.30 1.80 -5.91
C ILE A 31 -7.86 0.76 -4.93
N PHE A 32 -7.35 0.71 -3.70
CA PHE A 32 -7.88 -0.19 -2.68
C PHE A 32 -9.29 0.20 -2.24
N GLU A 33 -9.55 1.51 -2.06
CA GLU A 33 -10.87 2.02 -1.70
C GLU A 33 -11.90 1.70 -2.79
N LEU A 34 -11.57 1.89 -4.06
CA LEU A 34 -12.45 1.57 -5.19
C LEU A 34 -12.69 0.05 -5.32
N ALA A 35 -11.66 -0.78 -5.10
CA ALA A 35 -11.82 -2.23 -5.11
C ALA A 35 -12.82 -2.70 -4.05
N HIS A 36 -12.81 -2.07 -2.86
CA HIS A 36 -13.69 -2.42 -1.75
C HIS A 36 -15.14 -1.95 -1.95
N THR A 37 -15.37 -0.81 -2.60
CA THR A 37 -16.68 -0.15 -2.62
C THR A 37 -17.29 0.06 -4.01
N ARG A 38 -16.55 -0.21 -5.09
CA ARG A 38 -16.93 0.19 -6.45
C ARG A 38 -16.93 -0.97 -7.44
N SER A 39 -17.44 -0.68 -8.63
CA SER A 39 -17.48 -1.63 -9.73
C SER A 39 -16.11 -1.81 -10.40
N LYS A 40 -15.89 -2.96 -11.05
CA LYS A 40 -14.70 -3.22 -11.85
C LYS A 40 -14.44 -2.13 -12.89
N LYS A 41 -15.50 -1.57 -13.49
CA LYS A 41 -15.39 -0.51 -14.50
C LYS A 41 -14.73 0.77 -13.92
N GLU A 42 -15.12 1.15 -12.70
CA GLU A 42 -14.58 2.33 -12.04
C GLU A 42 -13.14 2.08 -11.59
N LEU A 43 -12.84 0.89 -11.06
CA LEU A 43 -11.49 0.47 -10.70
C LEU A 43 -10.56 0.49 -11.90
N PHE A 44 -10.98 -0.12 -13.02
CA PHE A 44 -10.22 -0.14 -14.27
C PHE A 44 -9.95 1.28 -14.79
N ALA A 45 -10.95 2.16 -14.77
CA ALA A 45 -10.80 3.54 -15.21
C ALA A 45 -9.83 4.33 -14.31
N ALA A 46 -9.89 4.14 -12.99
CA ALA A 46 -8.98 4.80 -12.06
C ALA A 46 -7.51 4.36 -12.23
N MET A 47 -7.27 3.11 -12.61
CA MET A 47 -5.92 2.58 -12.87
C MET A 47 -5.20 3.29 -14.02
N SER A 48 -5.92 3.96 -14.93
CA SER A 48 -5.31 4.71 -16.04
C SER A 48 -4.37 5.83 -15.57
N TYR A 49 -4.62 6.39 -14.39
CA TYR A 49 -3.82 7.47 -13.82
C TYR A 49 -2.46 7.00 -13.27
N TYR A 50 -2.33 5.74 -12.91
CA TYR A 50 -1.14 5.18 -12.27
C TYR A 50 -0.22 4.51 -13.28
N ASP A 51 1.09 4.60 -13.08
CA ASP A 51 2.10 3.89 -13.87
C ASP A 51 2.23 2.43 -13.41
N TYR A 52 2.10 2.21 -12.10
CA TYR A 52 2.11 0.88 -11.50
C TYR A 52 1.13 0.77 -10.32
N ILE A 53 0.73 -0.45 -10.01
CA ILE A 53 -0.19 -0.77 -8.92
C ILE A 53 0.58 -1.50 -7.82
N GLU A 54 0.35 -1.12 -6.57
CA GLU A 54 0.99 -1.72 -5.41
C GLU A 54 0.05 -2.67 -4.68
N LEU A 55 0.59 -3.84 -4.33
CA LEU A 55 -0.02 -4.76 -3.37
C LEU A 55 0.88 -4.91 -2.14
N GLN A 56 0.29 -5.12 -0.98
CA GLN A 56 1.00 -5.30 0.27
C GLN A 56 0.72 -6.67 0.87
N PRO A 57 1.61 -7.20 1.74
CA PRO A 57 1.35 -8.40 2.52
C PRO A 57 0.04 -8.31 3.29
N LEU A 58 -0.65 -9.45 3.44
CA LEU A 58 -1.93 -9.52 4.18
C LEU A 58 -1.85 -8.91 5.58
N ASP A 59 -0.71 -9.05 6.25
CA ASP A 59 -0.46 -8.47 7.58
C ASP A 59 -0.57 -6.94 7.64
N CYS A 60 -0.33 -6.25 6.52
CA CYS A 60 -0.48 -4.79 6.44
C CYS A 60 -1.95 -4.34 6.59
N TYR A 61 -2.90 -5.24 6.34
CA TYR A 61 -4.34 -4.96 6.40
C TYR A 61 -4.99 -5.42 7.71
N LYS A 62 -4.20 -5.91 8.67
CA LYS A 62 -4.72 -6.47 9.92
C LYS A 62 -5.68 -5.52 10.66
N ASN A 63 -5.42 -4.22 10.63
CA ASN A 63 -6.28 -3.22 11.23
C ASN A 63 -7.67 -3.14 10.58
N LEU A 64 -7.83 -3.48 9.31
CA LEU A 64 -9.13 -3.53 8.61
C LEU A 64 -9.92 -4.77 9.02
N LEU A 65 -9.25 -5.91 9.16
CA LEU A 65 -9.84 -7.15 9.67
C LEU A 65 -10.30 -6.97 11.11
N ASP A 66 -9.44 -6.46 11.99
CA ASP A 66 -9.74 -6.25 13.40
C ASP A 66 -10.91 -5.26 13.64
N ARG A 67 -11.14 -4.34 12.72
CA ARG A 67 -12.27 -3.39 12.78
C ARG A 67 -13.54 -3.91 12.10
N GLY A 68 -13.47 -5.06 11.46
CA GLY A 68 -14.58 -5.60 10.67
C GLY A 68 -14.90 -4.79 9.41
N SER A 69 -13.94 -4.01 8.92
CA SER A 69 -14.06 -3.30 7.62
C SER A 69 -13.95 -4.27 6.45
N ILE A 70 -13.25 -5.37 6.65
CA ILE A 70 -13.17 -6.54 5.77
C ILE A 70 -13.58 -7.74 6.63
N THR A 71 -14.36 -8.64 6.08
CA THR A 71 -15.01 -9.73 6.81
C THR A 71 -13.98 -10.71 7.40
N ASP A 72 -13.07 -11.18 6.57
CA ASP A 72 -12.02 -12.14 6.94
C ASP A 72 -10.85 -12.09 5.95
N VAL A 73 -9.88 -12.99 6.13
CA VAL A 73 -8.67 -13.07 5.31
C VAL A 73 -8.98 -13.50 3.87
N GLU A 74 -9.99 -14.34 3.67
CA GLU A 74 -10.36 -14.81 2.32
C GLU A 74 -11.03 -13.68 1.53
N ASP A 75 -11.85 -12.87 2.18
CA ASP A 75 -12.43 -11.65 1.60
C ASP A 75 -11.32 -10.65 1.22
N LEU A 76 -10.31 -10.46 2.08
CA LEU A 76 -9.14 -9.65 1.77
C LEU A 76 -8.35 -10.18 0.57
N LYS A 77 -8.08 -11.48 0.51
CA LYS A 77 -7.41 -12.12 -0.64
C LYS A 77 -8.19 -11.87 -1.93
N TRP A 78 -9.53 -11.99 -1.86
CA TRP A 78 -10.39 -11.71 -3.00
C TRP A 78 -10.21 -10.26 -3.50
N TYR A 79 -10.18 -9.25 -2.62
CA TYR A 79 -9.93 -7.85 -3.03
C TYR A 79 -8.56 -7.67 -3.67
N LEU A 80 -7.51 -8.23 -3.10
CA LEU A 80 -6.17 -8.11 -3.65
C LEU A 80 -6.03 -8.84 -5.00
N GLN A 81 -6.65 -10.02 -5.14
CA GLN A 81 -6.70 -10.73 -6.42
C GLN A 81 -7.50 -9.92 -7.46
N PHE A 82 -8.62 -9.34 -7.08
CA PHE A 82 -9.43 -8.50 -7.95
C PHE A 82 -8.68 -7.25 -8.43
N ILE A 83 -7.87 -6.63 -7.57
CA ILE A 83 -6.98 -5.52 -7.96
C ILE A 83 -5.93 -6.02 -8.95
N TYR A 84 -5.28 -7.14 -8.67
CA TYR A 84 -4.25 -7.73 -9.54
C TYR A 84 -4.81 -8.03 -10.93
N ASP A 85 -5.91 -8.76 -11.01
CA ASP A 85 -6.54 -9.16 -12.28
C ASP A 85 -6.97 -7.94 -13.10
N THR A 86 -7.57 -6.95 -12.43
CA THR A 86 -7.99 -5.70 -13.09
C THR A 86 -6.79 -4.91 -13.59
N ALA A 87 -5.69 -4.87 -12.83
CA ALA A 87 -4.47 -4.21 -13.25
C ALA A 87 -3.81 -4.89 -14.44
N LYS A 88 -3.80 -6.22 -14.48
CA LYS A 88 -3.31 -7.00 -15.64
C LYS A 88 -4.14 -6.72 -16.89
N GLU A 89 -5.47 -6.67 -16.79
CA GLU A 89 -6.35 -6.31 -17.89
C GLU A 89 -6.12 -4.86 -18.37
N ALA A 90 -5.82 -3.96 -17.44
CA ALA A 90 -5.49 -2.56 -17.74
C ALA A 90 -4.05 -2.38 -18.28
N GLY A 91 -3.28 -3.46 -18.44
CA GLY A 91 -1.89 -3.41 -18.89
C GLY A 91 -0.94 -2.73 -17.89
N LYS A 92 -1.30 -2.70 -16.61
CA LYS A 92 -0.49 -2.07 -15.57
C LYS A 92 0.46 -3.09 -14.93
N MET A 93 1.67 -2.62 -14.63
CA MET A 93 2.62 -3.37 -13.83
C MET A 93 2.13 -3.44 -12.38
N VAL A 94 2.14 -4.62 -11.78
CA VAL A 94 1.81 -4.80 -10.37
C VAL A 94 3.09 -5.13 -9.60
N ILE A 95 3.34 -4.44 -8.51
CA ILE A 95 4.48 -4.68 -7.62
C ILE A 95 4.02 -5.00 -6.21
N ALA A 96 4.84 -5.77 -5.49
CA ALA A 96 4.68 -5.98 -4.07
C ALA A 96 5.55 -5.00 -3.28
N SER A 97 4.95 -4.27 -2.32
CA SER A 97 5.66 -3.40 -1.39
C SER A 97 5.38 -3.81 0.05
N SER A 98 6.39 -3.78 0.94
CA SER A 98 6.22 -4.22 2.33
C SER A 98 5.59 -3.18 3.25
N ASP A 99 5.39 -1.94 2.79
CA ASP A 99 4.94 -0.80 3.62
C ASP A 99 5.78 -0.68 4.92
N ALA A 100 7.11 -0.85 4.78
CA ALA A 100 8.02 -0.91 5.92
C ALA A 100 8.13 0.43 6.66
N HIS A 101 7.89 0.42 7.97
CA HIS A 101 8.00 1.57 8.85
C HIS A 101 9.06 1.40 9.95
N TYR A 102 9.63 0.21 10.08
CA TYR A 102 10.74 -0.12 10.99
C TYR A 102 11.50 -1.34 10.44
N VAL A 103 12.71 -1.56 10.93
CA VAL A 103 13.60 -2.59 10.38
C VAL A 103 13.30 -3.96 10.98
N ASN A 104 13.33 -4.09 12.31
CA ASN A 104 13.25 -5.38 12.96
C ASN A 104 11.87 -5.64 13.57
N PRO A 105 11.34 -6.88 13.55
CA PRO A 105 10.02 -7.21 14.12
C PRO A 105 9.82 -6.76 15.58
N ASN A 106 10.88 -6.79 16.40
CA ASN A 106 10.82 -6.38 17.81
C ASN A 106 10.65 -4.86 18.01
N GLU A 107 10.85 -4.06 16.96
CA GLU A 107 10.66 -2.61 16.98
C GLU A 107 9.18 -2.21 16.82
N LYS A 108 8.30 -3.15 16.51
CA LYS A 108 6.85 -2.93 16.45
C LYS A 108 6.33 -2.18 17.69
N ARG A 109 6.83 -2.53 18.88
CA ARG A 109 6.47 -1.84 20.13
C ARG A 109 6.76 -0.33 20.10
N LEU A 110 7.85 0.08 19.46
CA LEU A 110 8.20 1.51 19.31
C LEU A 110 7.24 2.20 18.34
N ARG A 111 6.90 1.53 17.25
CA ARG A 111 5.88 1.98 16.31
C ARG A 111 4.52 2.14 17.00
N ASP A 112 4.13 1.18 17.86
CA ASP A 112 2.88 1.25 18.62
C ASP A 112 2.87 2.44 19.58
N VAL A 113 3.97 2.74 20.26
CA VAL A 113 4.12 3.94 21.08
C VAL A 113 3.98 5.20 20.23
N TYR A 114 4.66 5.26 19.08
CA TYR A 114 4.59 6.40 18.17
C TYR A 114 3.16 6.67 17.67
N ILE A 115 2.43 5.64 17.24
CA ILE A 115 1.03 5.76 16.78
C ILE A 115 0.13 6.29 17.91
N ASN A 116 0.36 5.87 19.15
CA ASN A 116 -0.47 6.25 20.30
C ASN A 116 -0.02 7.54 20.99
N ALA A 117 1.18 8.04 20.72
CA ALA A 117 1.70 9.28 21.32
C ALA A 117 0.93 10.52 20.80
N LYS A 118 1.03 11.60 21.58
CA LYS A 118 0.64 12.93 21.14
C LYS A 118 1.82 13.59 20.45
N ALA A 119 1.62 14.07 19.24
CA ALA A 119 2.58 14.91 18.54
C ALA A 119 2.44 16.38 18.95
N ILE A 120 3.33 17.22 18.44
CA ILE A 120 3.29 18.68 18.64
C ILE A 120 1.90 19.21 18.25
N GLY A 121 1.35 20.12 19.05
CA GLY A 121 0.00 20.66 18.84
C GLY A 121 -1.13 19.68 19.11
N ASN A 122 -0.88 18.63 19.90
CA ASN A 122 -1.87 17.55 20.18
C ASN A 122 -2.33 16.77 18.95
N ALA A 123 -1.64 16.87 17.82
CA ALA A 123 -1.94 16.05 16.63
C ALA A 123 -1.83 14.55 16.96
N ARG A 124 -2.61 13.74 16.25
CA ARG A 124 -2.59 12.28 16.39
C ARG A 124 -2.18 11.63 15.08
N HIS A 125 -1.51 10.51 15.19
CA HIS A 125 -1.18 9.69 14.05
C HIS A 125 -2.45 9.24 13.30
N PRO A 126 -2.47 9.12 11.95
CA PRO A 126 -3.64 8.66 11.19
C PRO A 126 -4.21 7.32 11.64
N LEU A 127 -3.36 6.39 12.11
CA LEU A 127 -3.77 5.09 12.65
C LEU A 127 -4.28 5.16 14.11
N TYR A 128 -4.24 6.34 14.77
CA TYR A 128 -4.71 6.46 16.14
C TYR A 128 -6.22 6.25 16.25
N ILE A 129 -6.62 5.34 17.13
CA ILE A 129 -8.03 5.02 17.40
C ILE A 129 -8.49 5.77 18.64
N TYR A 130 -9.44 6.70 18.47
CA TYR A 130 -9.95 7.52 19.57
C TYR A 130 -10.76 6.72 20.59
N ASN A 131 -11.56 5.75 20.13
CA ASN A 131 -12.29 4.88 21.03
C ASN A 131 -11.35 3.95 21.79
N LYS A 132 -11.32 4.05 23.12
CA LYS A 132 -10.39 3.29 23.98
C LYS A 132 -10.63 1.77 23.92
N GLN A 133 -11.87 1.34 23.80
CA GLN A 133 -12.21 -0.09 23.72
C GLN A 133 -11.79 -0.66 22.36
N ALA A 134 -12.15 0.01 21.27
CA ALA A 134 -11.72 -0.36 19.92
C ALA A 134 -10.19 -0.39 19.80
N ARG A 135 -9.47 0.60 20.38
CA ARG A 135 -8.00 0.63 20.38
C ARG A 135 -7.38 -0.56 21.11
N LYS A 136 -8.01 -1.07 22.16
CA LYS A 136 -7.53 -2.27 22.86
C LYS A 136 -7.78 -3.55 22.06
N ALA A 137 -8.84 -3.57 21.24
CA ALA A 137 -9.23 -4.72 20.44
C ALA A 137 -8.51 -4.78 19.08
N THR A 138 -7.96 -3.65 18.59
CA THR A 138 -7.30 -3.56 17.30
C THR A 138 -5.80 -3.55 17.48
N SER A 139 -5.07 -4.42 16.79
CA SER A 139 -3.61 -4.34 16.71
C SER A 139 -3.17 -3.53 15.50
N ASN A 140 -2.05 -2.81 15.64
CA ASN A 140 -1.42 -2.16 14.51
C ASN A 140 -0.82 -3.22 13.58
N PRO A 141 -0.78 -2.97 12.27
CA PRO A 141 -0.22 -3.91 11.31
C PRO A 141 1.26 -4.19 11.57
N ASN A 142 1.73 -5.35 11.13
CA ASN A 142 3.15 -5.67 11.08
C ASN A 142 3.74 -4.99 9.83
N GLN A 143 4.67 -4.06 10.05
CA GLN A 143 5.23 -3.21 9.01
C GLN A 143 6.76 -3.13 9.15
N HIS A 144 7.40 -4.27 9.47
CA HIS A 144 8.86 -4.35 9.46
C HIS A 144 9.38 -4.60 8.05
N LEU A 145 10.65 -4.31 7.83
CA LEU A 145 11.31 -4.57 6.56
C LEU A 145 11.39 -6.09 6.33
N LEU A 146 10.77 -6.56 5.26
CA LEU A 146 10.79 -7.96 4.86
C LEU A 146 11.94 -8.21 3.87
N THR A 147 12.62 -9.33 4.02
CA THR A 147 13.55 -9.86 3.01
C THR A 147 12.78 -10.34 1.79
N THR A 148 13.50 -10.57 0.68
CA THR A 148 12.87 -11.12 -0.54
C THR A 148 12.16 -12.44 -0.30
N ASP A 149 12.77 -13.35 0.47
CA ASP A 149 12.17 -14.65 0.79
C ASP A 149 10.90 -14.51 1.65
N GLU A 150 10.92 -13.60 2.62
CA GLU A 150 9.73 -13.28 3.43
C GLU A 150 8.62 -12.65 2.59
N MET A 151 8.97 -11.78 1.64
CA MET A 151 8.00 -11.21 0.69
C MET A 151 7.42 -12.28 -0.23
N LEU A 152 8.22 -13.16 -0.81
CA LEU A 152 7.74 -14.29 -1.62
C LEU A 152 6.76 -15.17 -0.83
N LYS A 153 7.11 -15.51 0.41
CA LYS A 153 6.24 -16.26 1.31
C LYS A 153 4.94 -15.51 1.62
N ALA A 154 4.98 -14.20 1.80
CA ALA A 154 3.80 -13.38 2.09
C ALA A 154 2.82 -13.31 0.91
N PHE A 155 3.27 -13.58 -0.31
CA PHE A 155 2.47 -13.59 -1.54
C PHE A 155 2.23 -15.00 -2.11
N GLU A 156 2.72 -16.08 -1.47
CA GLU A 156 2.56 -17.47 -1.95
C GLU A 156 1.10 -17.90 -2.18
N TRP A 157 0.15 -17.26 -1.49
CA TRP A 157 -1.28 -17.49 -1.64
C TRP A 157 -1.83 -17.08 -3.02
N MET A 158 -1.11 -16.26 -3.79
CA MET A 158 -1.43 -15.89 -5.17
C MET A 158 -0.88 -16.91 -6.19
N GLY A 159 -0.09 -17.90 -5.74
CA GLY A 159 0.68 -18.82 -6.56
C GLY A 159 2.12 -18.34 -6.77
N GLU A 160 3.03 -19.31 -6.95
CA GLU A 160 4.49 -19.05 -7.01
C GLU A 160 4.87 -18.11 -8.17
N ASP A 161 4.27 -18.30 -9.35
CA ASP A 161 4.57 -17.47 -10.52
C ASP A 161 4.16 -16.00 -10.30
N VAL A 162 2.97 -15.78 -9.75
CA VAL A 162 2.47 -14.42 -9.46
C VAL A 162 3.29 -13.78 -8.34
N ALA A 163 3.58 -14.53 -7.27
CA ALA A 163 4.43 -14.05 -6.19
C ALA A 163 5.80 -13.61 -6.72
N TYR A 164 6.44 -14.42 -7.56
CA TYR A 164 7.73 -14.08 -8.17
C TYR A 164 7.62 -12.87 -9.10
N GLU A 165 6.57 -12.80 -9.93
CA GLU A 165 6.32 -11.65 -10.80
C GLU A 165 6.26 -10.35 -10.00
N VAL A 166 5.40 -10.27 -8.97
CA VAL A 166 5.15 -9.00 -8.25
C VAL A 166 6.26 -8.63 -7.27
N VAL A 167 6.92 -9.61 -6.65
CA VAL A 167 7.97 -9.39 -5.64
C VAL A 167 9.34 -9.16 -6.29
N VAL A 168 9.69 -9.90 -7.33
CA VAL A 168 11.05 -9.91 -7.88
C VAL A 168 11.12 -9.24 -9.24
N GLU A 169 10.37 -9.75 -10.22
CA GLU A 169 10.52 -9.27 -11.59
C GLU A 169 10.08 -7.82 -11.76
N ASN A 170 8.88 -7.50 -11.31
CA ASN A 170 8.29 -6.17 -11.53
C ASN A 170 8.95 -5.11 -10.66
N THR A 171 9.39 -5.43 -9.44
CA THR A 171 10.17 -4.51 -8.61
C THR A 171 11.53 -4.19 -9.24
N ASN A 172 12.21 -5.17 -9.85
CA ASN A 172 13.43 -4.93 -10.60
C ASN A 172 13.17 -4.14 -11.89
N LYS A 173 12.07 -4.40 -12.61
CA LYS A 173 11.67 -3.59 -13.77
C LYS A 173 11.43 -2.13 -13.36
N LEU A 174 10.72 -1.89 -12.26
CA LEU A 174 10.48 -0.53 -11.74
C LEU A 174 11.80 0.17 -11.39
N LYS A 175 12.74 -0.53 -10.74
CA LYS A 175 14.07 -0.01 -10.44
C LYS A 175 14.82 0.45 -11.70
N LEU A 176 14.72 -0.30 -12.80
CA LEU A 176 15.39 0.03 -14.06
C LEU A 176 14.78 1.23 -14.78
N LEU A 177 13.54 1.62 -14.44
CA LEU A 177 12.89 2.82 -14.95
C LEU A 177 13.31 4.09 -14.21
N THR A 178 14.03 3.97 -13.08
CA THR A 178 14.48 5.11 -12.28
C THR A 178 15.94 5.44 -12.55
N GLU A 179 16.24 6.74 -12.65
CA GLU A 179 17.60 7.25 -12.85
C GLU A 179 18.10 7.99 -11.59
N PRO A 180 19.41 7.95 -11.30
CA PRO A 180 19.98 8.75 -10.21
C PRO A 180 19.79 10.24 -10.47
N ILE A 181 19.25 10.96 -9.50
CA ILE A 181 19.14 12.41 -9.55
C ILE A 181 20.16 13.03 -8.58
N PHE A 182 20.99 13.93 -9.10
CA PHE A 182 21.95 14.69 -8.30
C PHE A 182 21.44 16.15 -8.17
N PRO A 183 20.66 16.46 -7.13
CA PRO A 183 19.98 17.75 -7.01
C PRO A 183 20.93 18.94 -6.75
N ILE A 184 22.18 18.67 -6.38
CA ILE A 184 23.22 19.69 -6.13
C ILE A 184 24.48 19.26 -6.88
N LYS A 185 24.96 20.14 -7.77
CA LYS A 185 26.29 20.03 -8.41
C LYS A 185 27.30 20.73 -7.56
#